data_721d4d60b16f1726af113f87aedf2e5c
#
_entry.id   721d4d60b16f1726af113f87aedf2e5c
#
_cell.length_a   1.000
_cell.length_b   1.000
_cell.length_c   1.000
_cell.angle_alpha   90.00
_cell.angle_beta   90.00
_cell.angle_gamma   90.00
#
_symmetry.space_group_name_H-M   'P 1'
#
loop_
_entity.id
_entity.type
_entity.pdbx_description
1 polymer ?
#
loop_
_entity_poly.entity_id
_entity_poly.type
_entity_poly.pdbx_seq_one_letter_code
_entity_poly.pdbx_strand_id
1 'polypeptide(L)'
;MSEAVENQMDAESETQTRILLIDDSKVMRKSAVKMLGGEFDVVVAEDGQQGLDMINDDASIQVVFTDLNMPKMNGYQLLEAVRTSADEGIRNLPVIVVTGAENDDEAKEKALQQGATDFITKPFNSTDLKARAHAHATYQRNTRTLQEVASVDALTGLSNERSFKQHLEKDLSFVARHNHDIAILLLEVDSFNDLFLKIGRKGADSLI
;
A
#
# COMPACT_ATOMS: atom_id res chain seq x y z
N MET A 1 -28.87 16.90 -25.22
CA MET A 1 -28.05 17.10 -24.00
C MET A 1 -27.90 15.78 -23.23
N SER A 2 -27.51 14.71 -23.91
CA SER A 2 -27.39 13.37 -23.31
C SER A 2 -26.12 12.60 -23.72
N GLU A 3 -25.26 13.17 -24.57
CA GLU A 3 -24.03 12.51 -25.03
C GLU A 3 -22.73 13.03 -24.36
N ALA A 4 -22.81 14.03 -23.51
CA ALA A 4 -21.64 14.64 -22.88
C ALA A 4 -21.32 14.07 -21.48
N VAL A 5 -22.18 13.23 -20.92
CA VAL A 5 -22.01 12.66 -19.56
C VAL A 5 -21.45 11.22 -19.61
N GLU A 6 -21.61 10.52 -20.73
CA GLU A 6 -21.09 9.14 -20.90
C GLU A 6 -19.59 9.07 -21.22
N ASN A 7 -18.94 10.19 -21.58
CA ASN A 7 -17.56 10.19 -22.07
C ASN A 7 -16.52 10.63 -21.01
N GLN A 8 -16.88 10.67 -19.72
CA GLN A 8 -15.94 10.99 -18.63
C GLN A 8 -15.64 9.81 -17.69
N MET A 9 -16.19 8.64 -17.93
CA MET A 9 -15.92 7.45 -17.10
C MET A 9 -14.85 6.51 -17.67
N ASP A 10 -14.30 6.75 -18.85
CA ASP A 10 -13.39 5.81 -19.54
C ASP A 10 -11.92 6.28 -19.63
N ALA A 11 -11.47 7.17 -18.76
CA ALA A 11 -10.09 7.65 -18.77
C ALA A 11 -9.35 7.51 -17.42
N GLU A 12 -9.76 6.60 -16.55
CA GLU A 12 -8.83 6.04 -15.59
C GLU A 12 -7.98 5.01 -16.35
N SER A 13 -6.81 5.42 -16.81
CA SER A 13 -5.74 4.53 -17.22
C SER A 13 -5.66 3.45 -16.12
N GLU A 14 -6.13 2.23 -16.42
CA GLU A 14 -5.95 1.07 -15.55
C GLU A 14 -4.44 0.87 -15.37
N THR A 15 -3.87 1.53 -14.38
CA THR A 15 -2.49 1.28 -13.99
C THR A 15 -2.44 -0.17 -13.53
N GLN A 16 -1.75 -0.96 -14.33
CA GLN A 16 -1.60 -2.39 -14.09
C GLN A 16 -1.07 -2.61 -12.67
N THR A 17 -1.71 -3.48 -11.90
CA THR A 17 -1.30 -3.80 -10.53
C THR A 17 0.17 -4.19 -10.49
N ARG A 18 0.99 -3.48 -9.70
CA ARG A 18 2.42 -3.77 -9.55
C ARG A 18 2.65 -4.77 -8.43
N ILE A 19 3.35 -5.85 -8.78
CA ILE A 19 3.67 -6.97 -7.88
C ILE A 19 5.18 -7.08 -7.76
N LEU A 20 5.67 -7.18 -6.53
CA LEU A 20 7.07 -7.53 -6.24
C LEU A 20 7.17 -9.02 -5.94
N LEU A 21 8.04 -9.72 -6.65
CA LEU A 21 8.38 -11.12 -6.40
C LEU A 21 9.83 -11.24 -5.91
N ILE A 22 10.02 -11.84 -4.76
CA ILE A 22 11.31 -12.01 -4.10
C ILE A 22 11.61 -13.51 -3.95
N ASP A 23 12.64 -13.99 -4.63
CA ASP A 23 13.05 -15.40 -4.60
C ASP A 23 14.52 -15.46 -5.04
N ASP A 24 15.38 -16.20 -4.37
CA ASP A 24 16.81 -16.32 -4.73
C ASP A 24 17.03 -17.12 -6.02
N SER A 25 16.07 -17.99 -6.38
CA SER A 25 16.11 -18.79 -7.60
C SER A 25 15.75 -17.98 -8.85
N LYS A 26 16.72 -17.74 -9.72
CA LYS A 26 16.49 -17.09 -11.02
C LYS A 26 15.43 -17.80 -11.88
N VAL A 27 15.32 -19.12 -11.74
CA VAL A 27 14.34 -19.94 -12.49
C VAL A 27 12.94 -19.62 -11.97
N MET A 28 12.77 -19.54 -10.65
CA MET A 28 11.48 -19.22 -10.03
C MET A 28 11.05 -17.78 -10.39
N ARG A 29 11.95 -16.80 -10.30
CA ARG A 29 11.64 -15.42 -10.71
C ARG A 29 11.18 -15.35 -12.16
N LYS A 30 11.89 -16.00 -13.10
CA LYS A 30 11.49 -16.04 -14.52
C LYS A 30 10.15 -16.73 -14.74
N SER A 31 9.89 -17.82 -14.04
CA SER A 31 8.64 -18.57 -14.14
C SER A 31 7.46 -17.71 -13.66
N ALA A 32 7.57 -17.06 -12.51
CA ALA A 32 6.54 -16.22 -11.97
C ALA A 32 6.27 -14.97 -12.84
N VAL A 33 7.32 -14.32 -13.36
CA VAL A 33 7.16 -13.23 -14.34
C VAL A 33 6.38 -13.71 -15.58
N LYS A 34 6.66 -14.90 -16.08
CA LYS A 34 5.92 -15.46 -17.21
C LYS A 34 4.45 -15.76 -16.86
N MET A 35 4.19 -16.22 -15.64
CA MET A 35 2.84 -16.54 -15.17
C MET A 35 1.98 -15.31 -14.94
N LEU A 36 2.55 -14.23 -14.43
CA LEU A 36 1.86 -13.01 -14.01
C LEU A 36 1.89 -11.90 -15.05
N GLY A 37 2.97 -11.78 -15.83
CA GLY A 37 3.30 -10.62 -16.67
C GLY A 37 2.33 -10.28 -17.82
N GLY A 38 1.28 -11.08 -18.04
CA GLY A 38 0.20 -10.74 -18.98
C GLY A 38 -0.90 -9.88 -18.36
N GLU A 39 -0.97 -9.83 -17.02
CA GLU A 39 -2.04 -9.14 -16.27
C GLU A 39 -1.49 -8.14 -15.25
N PHE A 40 -0.23 -8.30 -14.84
CA PHE A 40 0.40 -7.54 -13.78
C PHE A 40 1.73 -6.94 -14.23
N ASP A 41 2.09 -5.81 -13.67
CA ASP A 41 3.45 -5.26 -13.75
C ASP A 41 4.30 -5.93 -12.67
N VAL A 42 5.24 -6.79 -13.08
CA VAL A 42 6.01 -7.63 -12.17
C VAL A 42 7.43 -7.17 -12.07
N VAL A 43 7.81 -6.71 -10.88
CA VAL A 43 9.20 -6.42 -10.51
C VAL A 43 9.76 -7.55 -9.65
N VAL A 44 11.08 -7.77 -9.69
CA VAL A 44 11.71 -8.91 -9.02
C VAL A 44 12.89 -8.49 -8.16
N ALA A 45 13.10 -9.19 -7.06
CA ALA A 45 14.27 -9.08 -6.20
C ALA A 45 14.88 -10.47 -5.94
N GLU A 46 16.19 -10.51 -5.64
CA GLU A 46 16.96 -11.75 -5.48
C GLU A 46 17.11 -12.18 -4.01
N ASP A 47 16.85 -11.27 -3.09
CA ASP A 47 16.89 -11.49 -1.64
C ASP A 47 15.97 -10.50 -0.92
N GLY A 48 15.72 -10.76 0.36
CA GLY A 48 14.82 -9.93 1.16
C GLY A 48 15.31 -8.49 1.35
N GLN A 49 16.64 -8.26 1.38
CA GLN A 49 17.17 -6.91 1.51
C GLN A 49 16.87 -6.07 0.27
N GLN A 50 17.15 -6.61 -0.92
CA GLN A 50 16.78 -5.94 -2.17
C GLN A 50 15.27 -5.71 -2.26
N GLY A 51 14.47 -6.70 -1.82
CA GLY A 51 13.02 -6.57 -1.76
C GLY A 51 12.57 -5.44 -0.84
N LEU A 52 13.16 -5.33 0.35
CA LEU A 52 12.86 -4.26 1.31
C LEU A 52 13.24 -2.87 0.77
N ASP A 53 14.40 -2.76 0.13
CA ASP A 53 14.83 -1.51 -0.50
C ASP A 53 13.83 -1.07 -1.58
N MET A 54 13.39 -2.00 -2.45
CA MET A 54 12.37 -1.72 -3.46
C MET A 54 11.00 -1.32 -2.86
N ILE A 55 10.58 -1.95 -1.77
CA ILE A 55 9.34 -1.59 -1.06
C ILE A 55 9.41 -0.16 -0.51
N ASN A 56 10.57 0.25 0.01
CA ASN A 56 10.78 1.59 0.53
C ASN A 56 10.84 2.66 -0.56
N ASP A 57 11.36 2.31 -1.74
CA ASP A 57 11.59 3.26 -2.84
C ASP A 57 10.38 3.37 -3.79
N ASP A 58 9.51 2.37 -3.84
CA ASP A 58 8.40 2.29 -4.79
C ASP A 58 7.05 2.06 -4.11
N ALA A 59 6.35 3.14 -3.81
CA ALA A 59 5.01 3.12 -3.21
C ALA A 59 3.91 2.55 -4.14
N SER A 60 4.21 2.27 -5.42
CA SER A 60 3.26 1.67 -6.36
C SER A 60 3.14 0.15 -6.22
N ILE A 61 4.02 -0.51 -5.46
CA ILE A 61 3.92 -1.94 -5.16
C ILE A 61 2.67 -2.19 -4.32
N GLN A 62 1.81 -3.08 -4.80
CA GLN A 62 0.52 -3.39 -4.18
C GLN A 62 0.48 -4.77 -3.51
N VAL A 63 1.30 -5.71 -3.96
CA VAL A 63 1.39 -7.07 -3.41
C VAL A 63 2.83 -7.56 -3.49
N VAL A 64 3.28 -8.24 -2.44
CA VAL A 64 4.60 -8.87 -2.38
C VAL A 64 4.44 -10.39 -2.29
N PHE A 65 5.16 -11.11 -3.14
CA PHE A 65 5.39 -12.55 -2.99
C PHE A 65 6.84 -12.76 -2.56
N THR A 66 7.08 -13.52 -1.51
CA THR A 66 8.44 -13.77 -1.00
C THR A 66 8.67 -15.23 -0.66
N ASP A 67 9.83 -15.77 -1.04
CA ASP A 67 10.31 -17.01 -0.46
C ASP A 67 10.71 -16.80 1.00
N LEU A 68 10.64 -17.86 1.80
CA LEU A 68 11.12 -17.85 3.19
C LEU A 68 12.63 -18.01 3.30
N ASN A 69 13.20 -18.84 2.45
CA ASN A 69 14.60 -19.24 2.55
C ASN A 69 15.45 -18.52 1.49
N MET A 70 15.99 -17.39 1.85
CA MET A 70 16.82 -16.56 0.99
C MET A 70 18.10 -16.11 1.69
N PRO A 71 19.20 -15.85 0.95
CA PRO A 71 20.42 -15.28 1.52
C PRO A 71 20.23 -13.84 1.99
N LYS A 72 21.16 -13.34 2.80
CA LYS A 72 21.21 -11.98 3.38
C LYS A 72 20.04 -11.70 4.33
N MET A 73 18.85 -11.48 3.79
CA MET A 73 17.61 -11.29 4.53
C MET A 73 16.61 -12.35 4.08
N ASN A 74 16.17 -13.22 5.00
CA ASN A 74 15.17 -14.23 4.74
C ASN A 74 13.74 -13.66 4.79
N GLY A 75 12.73 -14.45 4.34
CA GLY A 75 11.35 -13.99 4.29
C GLY A 75 10.74 -13.62 5.64
N TYR A 76 11.16 -14.25 6.73
CA TYR A 76 10.71 -13.89 8.07
C TYR A 76 11.24 -12.52 8.52
N GLN A 77 12.52 -12.24 8.25
CA GLN A 77 13.12 -10.95 8.55
C GLN A 77 12.51 -9.83 7.70
N LEU A 78 12.19 -10.12 6.44
CA LEU A 78 11.44 -9.19 5.58
C LEU A 78 10.05 -8.90 6.14
N LEU A 79 9.30 -9.93 6.56
CA LEU A 79 7.99 -9.77 7.20
C LEU A 79 8.07 -8.87 8.43
N GLU A 80 9.02 -9.11 9.32
CA GLU A 80 9.24 -8.30 10.52
C GLU A 80 9.53 -6.84 10.13
N ALA A 81 10.44 -6.60 9.18
CA ALA A 81 10.80 -5.26 8.73
C ALA A 81 9.59 -4.51 8.13
N VAL A 82 8.78 -5.20 7.32
CA VAL A 82 7.55 -4.62 6.74
C VAL A 82 6.54 -4.31 7.84
N ARG A 83 6.27 -5.22 8.77
CA ARG A 83 5.25 -5.04 9.84
C ARG A 83 5.64 -4.05 10.93
N THR A 84 6.94 -3.80 11.11
CA THR A 84 7.45 -2.79 12.06
C THR A 84 7.74 -1.44 11.41
N SER A 85 7.47 -1.29 10.11
CA SER A 85 7.66 -0.02 9.40
C SER A 85 6.85 1.11 10.03
N ALA A 86 7.44 2.30 10.12
CA ALA A 86 6.74 3.52 10.53
C ALA A 86 5.72 3.97 9.46
N ASP A 87 5.98 3.64 8.18
CA ASP A 87 5.02 3.93 7.09
C ASP A 87 3.84 2.94 7.14
N GLU A 88 2.64 3.49 7.32
CA GLU A 88 1.40 2.69 7.40
C GLU A 88 1.11 1.95 6.09
N GLY A 89 1.44 2.54 4.93
CA GLY A 89 1.28 1.91 3.62
C GLY A 89 2.15 0.66 3.48
N ILE A 90 3.39 0.73 3.94
CA ILE A 90 4.33 -0.40 3.96
C ILE A 90 3.87 -1.43 5.00
N ARG A 91 3.55 -0.99 6.22
CA ARG A 91 3.13 -1.87 7.30
C ARG A 91 1.90 -2.72 6.94
N ASN A 92 0.99 -2.17 6.14
CA ASN A 92 -0.25 -2.83 5.69
C ASN A 92 -0.11 -3.49 4.31
N LEU A 93 1.08 -3.49 3.69
CA LEU A 93 1.31 -4.10 2.38
C LEU A 93 1.05 -5.61 2.45
N PRO A 94 0.23 -6.18 1.55
CA PRO A 94 0.03 -7.62 1.48
C PRO A 94 1.33 -8.35 1.15
N VAL A 95 1.74 -9.25 2.05
CA VAL A 95 2.90 -10.12 1.85
C VAL A 95 2.44 -11.57 1.84
N ILE A 96 2.59 -12.22 0.71
CA ILE A 96 2.24 -13.62 0.47
C ILE A 96 3.52 -14.44 0.50
N VAL A 97 3.58 -15.38 1.42
CA VAL A 97 4.76 -16.24 1.57
C VAL A 97 4.69 -17.43 0.62
N VAL A 98 5.78 -17.70 -0.07
CA VAL A 98 5.93 -18.86 -0.94
C VAL A 98 6.76 -19.92 -0.23
N THR A 99 6.16 -21.08 0.10
CA THR A 99 6.81 -22.16 0.87
C THR A 99 7.16 -23.36 -0.01
N GLY A 100 8.21 -24.11 0.37
CA GLY A 100 8.75 -25.20 -0.44
C GLY A 100 8.18 -26.59 -0.18
N ALA A 101 7.37 -26.81 0.85
CA ALA A 101 6.90 -28.14 1.24
C ALA A 101 5.41 -28.20 1.54
N GLU A 102 4.74 -29.24 1.02
CA GLU A 102 3.31 -29.51 1.29
C GLU A 102 3.01 -29.83 2.77
N ASN A 103 4.03 -30.21 3.56
CA ASN A 103 3.89 -30.63 4.95
C ASN A 103 4.58 -29.69 5.95
N ASP A 104 4.89 -28.47 5.57
CA ASP A 104 5.54 -27.49 6.46
C ASP A 104 4.48 -26.56 7.13
N ASP A 105 3.55 -27.19 7.84
CA ASP A 105 2.49 -26.47 8.53
C ASP A 105 3.06 -25.56 9.63
N GLU A 106 4.19 -25.93 10.22
CA GLU A 106 4.88 -25.10 11.21
C GLU A 106 5.45 -23.82 10.59
N ALA A 107 6.07 -23.91 9.42
CA ALA A 107 6.58 -22.72 8.71
C ALA A 107 5.45 -21.78 8.25
N LYS A 108 4.31 -22.34 7.81
CA LYS A 108 3.12 -21.57 7.42
C LYS A 108 2.52 -20.85 8.64
N GLU A 109 2.30 -21.58 9.73
CA GLU A 109 1.78 -21.02 10.98
C GLU A 109 2.69 -19.91 11.50
N LYS A 110 3.99 -20.14 11.53
CA LYS A 110 4.98 -19.14 11.94
C LYS A 110 4.94 -17.90 11.03
N ALA A 111 4.85 -18.06 9.72
CA ALA A 111 4.76 -16.94 8.79
C ALA A 111 3.49 -16.10 9.02
N LEU A 112 2.34 -16.75 9.23
CA LEU A 112 1.08 -16.07 9.55
C LEU A 112 1.14 -15.34 10.90
N GLN A 113 1.74 -15.96 11.94
CA GLN A 113 1.94 -15.31 13.22
C GLN A 113 2.86 -14.08 13.14
N GLN A 114 3.82 -14.10 12.22
CA GLN A 114 4.68 -12.95 11.91
C GLN A 114 4.07 -11.92 10.98
N GLY A 115 2.80 -12.09 10.61
CA GLY A 115 2.06 -11.10 9.84
C GLY A 115 2.07 -11.32 8.31
N ALA A 116 2.39 -12.52 7.83
CA ALA A 116 2.10 -12.85 6.45
C ALA A 116 0.59 -12.74 6.20
N THR A 117 0.22 -12.14 5.06
CA THR A 117 -1.20 -11.98 4.70
C THR A 117 -1.79 -13.29 4.20
N ASP A 118 -0.97 -14.10 3.53
CA ASP A 118 -1.35 -15.39 2.95
C ASP A 118 -0.09 -16.22 2.67
N PHE A 119 -0.28 -17.46 2.23
CA PHE A 119 0.81 -18.30 1.76
C PHE A 119 0.41 -19.10 0.50
N ILE A 120 1.40 -19.53 -0.25
CA ILE A 120 1.27 -20.43 -1.39
C ILE A 120 2.39 -21.49 -1.35
N THR A 121 2.06 -22.74 -1.65
CA THR A 121 3.01 -23.85 -1.59
C THR A 121 3.60 -24.15 -2.98
N LYS A 122 4.91 -24.36 -3.07
CA LYS A 122 5.59 -24.83 -4.27
C LYS A 122 5.35 -26.37 -4.43
N PRO A 123 5.09 -26.90 -5.64
CA PRO A 123 4.94 -26.15 -6.89
C PRO A 123 3.56 -25.48 -7.00
N PHE A 124 3.52 -24.24 -7.44
CA PHE A 124 2.29 -23.51 -7.70
C PHE A 124 2.01 -23.38 -9.20
N ASN A 125 0.76 -23.20 -9.56
CA ASN A 125 0.35 -22.94 -10.93
C ASN A 125 0.00 -21.45 -11.14
N SER A 126 -0.17 -21.07 -12.41
CA SER A 126 -0.50 -19.71 -12.79
C SER A 126 -1.84 -19.23 -12.21
N THR A 127 -2.83 -20.11 -12.13
CA THR A 127 -4.17 -19.79 -11.62
C THR A 127 -4.14 -19.42 -10.14
N ASP A 128 -3.42 -20.21 -9.33
CA ASP A 128 -3.31 -19.95 -7.89
C ASP A 128 -2.58 -18.66 -7.60
N LEU A 129 -1.48 -18.41 -8.33
CA LEU A 129 -0.68 -17.20 -8.17
C LEU A 129 -1.48 -15.95 -8.54
N LYS A 130 -2.18 -15.98 -9.68
CA LYS A 130 -3.03 -14.88 -10.15
C LYS A 130 -4.22 -14.62 -9.23
N ALA A 131 -4.90 -15.67 -8.79
CA ALA A 131 -6.06 -15.53 -7.90
C ALA A 131 -5.69 -14.80 -6.60
N ARG A 132 -4.54 -15.15 -5.99
CA ARG A 132 -4.05 -14.47 -4.78
C ARG A 132 -3.63 -13.04 -5.07
N ALA A 133 -2.92 -12.81 -6.16
CA ALA A 133 -2.53 -11.47 -6.58
C ALA A 133 -3.75 -10.55 -6.75
N HIS A 134 -4.78 -11.00 -7.47
CA HIS A 134 -6.02 -10.24 -7.65
C HIS A 134 -6.76 -9.99 -6.34
N ALA A 135 -6.94 -11.02 -5.51
CA ALA A 135 -7.67 -10.90 -4.24
C ALA A 135 -7.03 -9.84 -3.33
N HIS A 136 -5.72 -9.92 -3.15
CA HIS A 136 -5.00 -9.02 -2.25
C HIS A 136 -4.80 -7.61 -2.82
N ALA A 137 -4.59 -7.46 -4.14
CA ALA A 137 -4.54 -6.17 -4.80
C ALA A 137 -5.90 -5.43 -4.75
N THR A 138 -6.99 -6.15 -4.96
CA THR A 138 -8.35 -5.58 -4.87
C THR A 138 -8.66 -5.15 -3.45
N TYR A 139 -8.34 -5.97 -2.44
CA TYR A 139 -8.50 -5.61 -1.04
C TYR A 139 -7.70 -4.36 -0.69
N GLN A 140 -6.44 -4.28 -1.12
CA GLN A 140 -5.57 -3.13 -0.87
C GLN A 140 -6.11 -1.85 -1.52
N ARG A 141 -6.58 -1.92 -2.77
CA ARG A 141 -7.25 -0.78 -3.45
C ARG A 141 -8.47 -0.30 -2.69
N ASN A 142 -9.38 -1.20 -2.34
CA ASN A 142 -10.59 -0.84 -1.63
C ASN A 142 -10.29 -0.20 -0.27
N THR A 143 -9.30 -0.71 0.44
CA THR A 143 -8.85 -0.12 1.72
C THR A 143 -8.27 1.28 1.53
N ARG A 144 -7.43 1.50 0.50
CA ARG A 144 -6.91 2.84 0.16
C ARG A 144 -8.03 3.80 -0.18
N THR A 145 -8.96 3.41 -1.05
CA THR A 145 -10.12 4.26 -1.43
C THR A 145 -10.96 4.65 -0.22
N LEU A 146 -11.24 3.70 0.68
CA LEU A 146 -11.96 3.99 1.92
C LEU A 146 -11.18 4.95 2.84
N GLN A 147 -9.86 4.80 2.90
CA GLN A 147 -9.00 5.72 3.66
C GLN A 147 -8.95 7.11 3.03
N GLU A 148 -8.89 7.21 1.71
CA GLU A 148 -8.91 8.47 0.97
C GLU A 148 -10.24 9.21 1.18
N VAL A 149 -11.38 8.54 1.04
CA VAL A 149 -12.70 9.12 1.35
C VAL A 149 -12.80 9.53 2.82
N ALA A 150 -12.22 8.74 3.74
CA ALA A 150 -12.16 9.07 5.17
C ALA A 150 -11.09 10.11 5.53
N SER A 151 -10.29 10.60 4.54
CA SER A 151 -9.18 11.53 4.76
C SER A 151 -9.55 12.99 4.53
N VAL A 152 -10.71 13.26 3.95
CA VAL A 152 -11.18 14.62 3.67
C VAL A 152 -12.27 15.07 4.64
N ASP A 153 -12.33 16.35 4.89
CA ASP A 153 -13.44 16.99 5.58
C ASP A 153 -14.62 17.18 4.62
N ALA A 154 -15.78 16.68 5.00
CA ALA A 154 -16.96 16.64 4.13
C ALA A 154 -17.50 18.03 3.74
N LEU A 155 -17.18 19.08 4.52
CA LEU A 155 -17.63 20.43 4.27
C LEU A 155 -16.72 21.17 3.29
N THR A 156 -15.42 21.10 3.54
CA THR A 156 -14.41 21.90 2.84
C THR A 156 -13.74 21.15 1.68
N GLY A 157 -13.81 19.82 1.66
CA GLY A 157 -13.05 18.99 0.72
C GLY A 157 -11.54 18.97 0.97
N LEU A 158 -11.07 19.65 2.02
CA LEU A 158 -9.66 19.65 2.42
C LEU A 158 -9.33 18.40 3.24
N SER A 159 -8.05 18.12 3.41
CA SER A 159 -7.59 17.04 4.30
C SER A 159 -8.10 17.27 5.71
N ASN A 160 -8.71 16.24 6.31
CA ASN A 160 -9.12 16.32 7.70
C ASN A 160 -7.92 16.24 8.68
N GLU A 161 -8.14 16.44 9.95
CA GLU A 161 -7.11 16.44 10.99
C GLU A 161 -6.26 15.15 10.98
N ARG A 162 -6.90 13.99 10.78
CA ARG A 162 -6.21 12.68 10.74
C ARG A 162 -5.24 12.63 9.57
N SER A 163 -5.70 12.98 8.38
CA SER A 163 -4.90 12.99 7.16
C SER A 163 -3.74 13.99 7.25
N PHE A 164 -4.01 15.19 7.78
CA PHE A 164 -2.99 16.21 8.03
C PHE A 164 -1.86 15.66 8.93
N LYS A 165 -2.20 15.01 10.05
CA LYS A 165 -1.21 14.43 10.96
C LYS A 165 -0.35 13.36 10.28
N GLN A 166 -0.96 12.48 9.50
CA GLN A 166 -0.24 11.43 8.76
C GLN A 166 0.74 12.02 7.73
N HIS A 167 0.32 13.03 6.97
CA HIS A 167 1.20 13.72 6.02
C HIS A 167 2.33 14.44 6.74
N LEU A 168 2.03 15.14 7.82
CA LEU A 168 3.03 15.84 8.61
C LEU A 168 4.11 14.90 9.18
N GLU A 169 3.73 13.72 9.68
CA GLU A 169 4.68 12.71 10.15
C GLU A 169 5.61 12.21 9.05
N LYS A 170 5.07 12.00 7.83
CA LYS A 170 5.85 11.61 6.65
C LYS A 170 6.83 12.72 6.25
N ASP A 171 6.34 13.96 6.18
CA ASP A 171 7.15 15.11 5.79
C ASP A 171 8.25 15.39 6.81
N LEU A 172 7.97 15.29 8.10
CA LEU A 172 8.97 15.42 9.17
C LEU A 172 10.05 14.33 9.06
N SER A 173 9.64 13.10 8.76
CA SER A 173 10.57 11.98 8.55
C SER A 173 11.44 12.18 7.31
N PHE A 174 10.89 12.73 6.23
CA PHE A 174 11.61 13.07 5.01
C PHE A 174 12.63 14.20 5.26
N VAL A 175 12.19 15.29 5.88
CA VAL A 175 13.01 16.44 6.25
C VAL A 175 14.20 16.02 7.12
N ALA A 176 13.96 15.19 8.14
CA ALA A 176 15.01 14.70 9.03
C ALA A 176 16.09 13.89 8.29
N ARG A 177 15.69 13.13 7.26
CA ARG A 177 16.64 12.33 6.47
C ARG A 177 17.41 13.13 5.42
N HIS A 178 16.81 14.17 4.86
CA HIS A 178 17.36 14.91 3.72
C HIS A 178 17.86 16.31 4.08
N ASN A 179 17.84 16.69 5.36
CA ASN A 179 18.25 18.01 5.85
C ASN A 179 17.59 19.17 5.10
N HIS A 180 16.26 19.04 4.89
CA HIS A 180 15.43 20.10 4.35
C HIS A 180 14.71 20.86 5.46
N ASP A 181 14.17 22.02 5.15
CA ASP A 181 13.33 22.81 6.06
C ASP A 181 11.85 22.51 5.78
N ILE A 182 11.02 22.58 6.82
CA ILE A 182 9.56 22.52 6.72
C ILE A 182 8.97 23.73 7.46
N ALA A 183 7.90 24.30 6.91
CA ALA A 183 7.14 25.35 7.56
C ALA A 183 5.66 24.92 7.68
N ILE A 184 5.06 25.17 8.84
CA ILE A 184 3.66 24.91 9.09
C ILE A 184 2.97 26.27 9.30
N LEU A 185 1.88 26.50 8.55
CA LEU A 185 1.06 27.69 8.69
C LEU A 185 -0.28 27.30 9.29
N LEU A 186 -0.63 27.88 10.41
CA LEU A 186 -1.95 27.75 11.04
C LEU A 186 -2.76 29.04 10.82
N LEU A 187 -3.94 28.89 10.26
CA LEU A 187 -4.89 29.99 10.04
C LEU A 187 -6.13 29.75 10.88
N GLU A 188 -6.60 30.78 11.56
CA GLU A 188 -7.82 30.76 12.37
C GLU A 188 -8.67 32.02 12.07
N VAL A 189 -9.98 31.82 12.02
CA VAL A 189 -10.92 32.97 11.88
C VAL A 189 -11.24 33.51 13.25
N ASP A 190 -10.90 34.78 13.48
CA ASP A 190 -11.17 35.46 14.76
C ASP A 190 -12.66 35.47 15.06
N SER A 191 -12.99 35.18 16.33
CA SER A 191 -14.37 35.20 16.84
C SER A 191 -15.35 34.32 16.06
N PHE A 192 -14.87 33.19 15.51
CA PHE A 192 -15.71 32.26 14.72
C PHE A 192 -16.97 31.81 15.50
N ASN A 193 -16.85 31.56 16.79
CA ASN A 193 -17.99 31.20 17.64
C ASN A 193 -19.07 32.29 17.70
N ASP A 194 -18.70 33.55 17.75
CA ASP A 194 -19.66 34.66 17.73
C ASP A 194 -20.32 34.80 16.36
N LEU A 195 -19.58 34.60 15.32
CA LEU A 195 -20.07 34.55 13.94
C LEU A 195 -21.06 33.40 13.77
N PHE A 196 -20.71 32.19 14.21
CA PHE A 196 -21.55 31.00 14.18
C PHE A 196 -22.89 31.24 14.92
N LEU A 197 -22.85 31.87 16.08
CA LEU A 197 -24.07 32.21 16.84
C LEU A 197 -24.97 33.20 16.10
N LYS A 198 -24.40 34.12 15.32
CA LYS A 198 -25.15 35.15 14.58
C LYS A 198 -25.80 34.63 13.30
N ILE A 199 -25.09 33.84 12.53
CA ILE A 199 -25.55 33.43 11.19
C ILE A 199 -26.04 31.97 11.14
N GLY A 200 -25.87 31.22 12.23
CA GLY A 200 -26.23 29.82 12.35
C GLY A 200 -25.33 28.88 11.50
N ARG A 201 -25.58 27.59 11.65
CA ARG A 201 -24.74 26.53 10.99
C ARG A 201 -24.67 26.70 9.47
N LYS A 202 -25.83 26.86 8.81
CA LYS A 202 -25.86 26.97 7.34
C LYS A 202 -25.10 28.20 6.81
N GLY A 203 -25.15 29.30 7.56
CA GLY A 203 -24.42 30.52 7.20
C GLY A 203 -22.91 30.35 7.40
N ALA A 204 -22.51 29.72 8.50
CA ALA A 204 -21.10 29.40 8.76
C ALA A 204 -20.52 28.42 7.74
N ASP A 205 -21.25 27.35 7.40
CA ASP A 205 -20.86 26.38 6.40
C ASP A 205 -20.68 26.97 4.98
N SER A 206 -21.32 28.11 4.70
CA SER A 206 -21.20 28.84 3.42
C SER A 206 -20.03 29.83 3.37
N LEU A 207 -19.38 30.08 4.50
CA LEU A 207 -18.23 30.98 4.61
C LEU A 207 -16.88 30.23 4.60
N ILE A 208 -16.91 28.93 4.84
CA ILE A 208 -15.78 28.03 4.83
C ILE A 208 -15.63 27.40 3.43
#